data_49401c8aa3b9599d25aa82024fd56a0f
#
_entry.id   49401c8aa3b9599d25aa82024fd56a0f
#
_cell.length_a   1.000
_cell.length_b   1.000
_cell.length_c   1.000
_cell.angle_alpha   90.00
_cell.angle_beta   90.00
_cell.angle_gamma   90.00
#
_symmetry.space_group_name_H-M   'P 1'
#
loop_
_entity.id
_entity.type
_entity.pdbx_description
1 polymer ?
#
loop_
_entity_poly.entity_id
_entity_poly.type
_entity_poly.pdbx_seq_one_letter_code
_entity_poly.pdbx_strand_id
1 'polypeptide(L)'
;FFFLPVAMIGFHPVIIFLTNQIAILFQFWVHTEYIGKLHPWVEYILATPSNHRVHHGSQEKYINKNYGATFIIWDRIFGTYQEEEEQVIYGITKNIDHKHDPIHINFHEYVDIIRDVRSADNLRERLFYIFGDPGDIGAYKKQKELKQQLQAPALPRRKEATIIEMEPELNSNDQLPGSQSKFKNAVGE
;
A
#
# COMPACT_ATOMS: atom_id res chain seq x y z
N PHE A 1 -24.71 -2.13 -9.99
CA PHE A 1 -24.34 -2.43 -11.38
C PHE A 1 -23.89 -3.88 -11.56
N PHE A 2 -23.01 -4.44 -10.72
CA PHE A 2 -22.45 -5.79 -10.87
C PHE A 2 -23.49 -6.92 -10.81
N PHE A 3 -24.62 -6.73 -10.13
CA PHE A 3 -25.71 -7.71 -10.06
C PHE A 3 -26.72 -7.61 -11.21
N LEU A 4 -26.66 -6.58 -12.02
CA LEU A 4 -27.55 -6.41 -13.17
C LEU A 4 -27.46 -7.58 -14.17
N PRO A 5 -26.28 -8.06 -14.58
CA PRO A 5 -26.17 -9.23 -15.46
C PRO A 5 -26.82 -10.48 -14.85
N VAL A 6 -26.70 -10.68 -13.54
CA VAL A 6 -27.29 -11.82 -12.85
C VAL A 6 -28.83 -11.74 -12.90
N ALA A 7 -29.39 -10.56 -12.69
CA ALA A 7 -30.83 -10.33 -12.82
C ALA A 7 -31.31 -10.52 -14.29
N MET A 8 -30.52 -10.10 -15.27
CA MET A 8 -30.82 -10.27 -16.69
C MET A 8 -30.83 -11.74 -17.15
N ILE A 9 -30.04 -12.60 -16.51
CA ILE A 9 -30.06 -14.07 -16.74
C ILE A 9 -31.33 -14.72 -16.15
N GLY A 10 -32.12 -13.97 -15.37
CA GLY A 10 -33.42 -14.44 -14.88
C GLY A 10 -33.47 -14.74 -13.38
N PHE A 11 -32.40 -14.44 -12.62
CA PHE A 11 -32.45 -14.55 -11.16
C PHE A 11 -33.34 -13.47 -10.57
N HIS A 12 -34.27 -13.88 -9.70
CA HIS A 12 -35.18 -12.94 -9.05
C HIS A 12 -34.39 -11.96 -8.14
N PRO A 13 -34.65 -10.64 -8.18
CA PRO A 13 -33.89 -9.66 -7.40
C PRO A 13 -33.86 -9.92 -5.89
N VAL A 14 -34.95 -10.48 -5.32
CA VAL A 14 -35.00 -10.86 -3.90
C VAL A 14 -33.99 -11.95 -3.58
N ILE A 15 -33.78 -12.93 -4.45
CA ILE A 15 -32.80 -14.01 -4.26
C ILE A 15 -31.40 -13.43 -4.28
N ILE A 16 -31.11 -12.54 -5.23
CA ILE A 16 -29.82 -11.84 -5.33
C ILE A 16 -29.54 -11.05 -4.04
N PHE A 17 -30.54 -10.31 -3.57
CA PHE A 17 -30.44 -9.54 -2.34
C PHE A 17 -30.18 -10.43 -1.11
N LEU A 18 -30.97 -11.48 -0.92
CA LEU A 18 -30.81 -12.40 0.22
C LEU A 18 -29.45 -13.10 0.20
N THR A 19 -29.00 -13.58 -0.96
CA THR A 19 -27.68 -14.21 -1.11
C THR A 19 -26.57 -13.23 -0.74
N ASN A 20 -26.68 -11.96 -1.16
CA ASN A 20 -25.73 -10.93 -0.79
C ASN A 20 -25.72 -10.66 0.72
N GLN A 21 -26.89 -10.63 1.39
CA GLN A 21 -26.95 -10.46 2.85
C GLN A 21 -26.29 -11.62 3.59
N ILE A 22 -26.51 -12.87 3.13
CA ILE A 22 -25.87 -14.06 3.70
C ILE A 22 -24.33 -13.97 3.53
N ALA A 23 -23.87 -13.54 2.37
CA ALA A 23 -22.42 -13.35 2.12
C ALA A 23 -21.82 -12.27 3.03
N ILE A 24 -22.50 -11.15 3.23
CA ILE A 24 -22.06 -10.08 4.16
C ILE A 24 -22.01 -10.60 5.59
N LEU A 25 -23.04 -11.34 6.04
CA LEU A 25 -23.08 -11.94 7.37
C LEU A 25 -21.94 -12.96 7.54
N PHE A 26 -21.65 -13.74 6.51
CA PHE A 26 -20.51 -14.65 6.51
C PHE A 26 -19.18 -13.87 6.65
N GLN A 27 -19.00 -12.78 5.94
CA GLN A 27 -17.78 -11.95 6.02
C GLN A 27 -17.59 -11.33 7.41
N PHE A 28 -18.66 -11.09 8.15
CA PHE A 28 -18.56 -10.51 9.50
C PHE A 28 -17.68 -11.36 10.44
N TRP A 29 -17.88 -12.68 10.46
CA TRP A 29 -17.14 -13.56 11.38
C TRP A 29 -15.70 -13.84 10.94
N VAL A 30 -15.34 -13.66 9.66
CA VAL A 30 -13.97 -13.90 9.20
C VAL A 30 -13.01 -12.75 9.57
N HIS A 31 -13.54 -11.57 9.94
CA HIS A 31 -12.76 -10.43 10.40
C HIS A 31 -12.40 -10.55 11.89
N THR A 32 -11.58 -11.54 12.24
CA THR A 32 -11.13 -11.75 13.61
C THR A 32 -9.73 -12.34 13.67
N GLU A 33 -8.97 -11.92 14.67
CA GLU A 33 -7.69 -12.55 15.04
C GLU A 33 -7.86 -13.66 16.08
N TYR A 34 -9.04 -13.75 16.71
CA TYR A 34 -9.29 -14.67 17.81
C TYR A 34 -9.35 -16.13 17.33
N ILE A 35 -9.74 -16.37 16.09
CA ILE A 35 -9.85 -17.70 15.49
C ILE A 35 -8.59 -17.94 14.66
N GLY A 36 -7.80 -18.94 15.06
CA GLY A 36 -6.64 -19.41 14.27
C GLY A 36 -7.03 -20.17 13.01
N LYS A 37 -6.11 -20.96 12.48
CA LYS A 37 -6.38 -21.86 11.36
C LYS A 37 -7.40 -22.92 11.77
N LEU A 38 -8.38 -23.16 10.91
CA LEU A 38 -9.39 -24.18 11.07
C LEU A 38 -8.93 -25.52 10.49
N HIS A 39 -9.82 -26.50 10.50
CA HIS A 39 -9.52 -27.80 9.91
C HIS A 39 -9.20 -27.69 8.40
N PRO A 40 -8.22 -28.44 7.87
CA PRO A 40 -7.75 -28.29 6.48
C PRO A 40 -8.85 -28.33 5.41
N TRP A 41 -9.88 -29.14 5.59
CA TRP A 41 -11.01 -29.17 4.65
C TRP A 41 -11.81 -27.87 4.61
N VAL A 42 -11.96 -27.20 5.76
CA VAL A 42 -12.65 -25.91 5.86
C VAL A 42 -11.79 -24.83 5.20
N GLU A 43 -10.47 -24.80 5.51
CA GLU A 43 -9.49 -23.91 4.91
C GLU A 43 -9.35 -24.11 3.39
N TYR A 44 -9.69 -25.30 2.89
CA TYR A 44 -9.60 -25.58 1.46
C TYR A 44 -10.78 -25.01 0.67
N ILE A 45 -11.98 -24.99 1.24
CA ILE A 45 -13.21 -24.62 0.54
C ILE A 45 -13.67 -23.21 0.88
N LEU A 46 -13.68 -22.86 2.17
CA LEU A 46 -14.24 -21.61 2.67
C LEU A 46 -13.15 -20.57 2.95
N ALA A 47 -13.51 -19.31 2.76
CA ALA A 47 -12.72 -18.21 3.28
C ALA A 47 -12.83 -18.20 4.81
N THR A 48 -11.76 -18.55 5.49
CA THR A 48 -11.66 -18.58 6.95
C THR A 48 -11.05 -17.30 7.48
N PRO A 49 -11.06 -17.03 8.80
CA PRO A 49 -10.32 -15.92 9.37
C PRO A 49 -8.83 -15.90 8.98
N SER A 50 -8.16 -17.06 8.94
CA SER A 50 -6.78 -17.18 8.50
C SER A 50 -6.59 -16.75 7.05
N ASN A 51 -7.42 -17.28 6.14
CA ASN A 51 -7.37 -16.89 4.73
C ASN A 51 -7.68 -15.40 4.52
N HIS A 52 -8.59 -14.85 5.32
CA HIS A 52 -9.01 -13.47 5.21
C HIS A 52 -7.98 -12.48 5.80
N ARG A 53 -7.26 -12.87 6.86
CA ARG A 53 -6.13 -12.09 7.36
C ARG A 53 -5.06 -11.89 6.28
N VAL A 54 -4.72 -12.94 5.52
CA VAL A 54 -3.81 -12.84 4.37
C VAL A 54 -4.31 -11.83 3.34
N HIS A 55 -5.62 -11.83 3.05
CA HIS A 55 -6.23 -10.86 2.14
C HIS A 55 -5.98 -9.39 2.60
N HIS A 56 -6.00 -9.16 3.91
CA HIS A 56 -5.72 -7.84 4.49
C HIS A 56 -4.24 -7.57 4.79
N GLY A 57 -3.35 -8.49 4.44
CA GLY A 57 -1.92 -8.36 4.68
C GLY A 57 -1.24 -7.36 3.75
N SER A 58 -0.36 -6.53 4.31
CA SER A 58 0.44 -5.57 3.55
C SER A 58 1.83 -6.10 3.17
N GLN A 59 2.21 -7.30 3.63
CA GLN A 59 3.45 -7.95 3.25
C GLN A 59 3.43 -8.33 1.76
N GLU A 60 4.55 -8.20 1.08
CA GLU A 60 4.68 -8.40 -0.36
C GLU A 60 4.10 -9.74 -0.84
N LYS A 61 4.33 -10.83 -0.07
CA LYS A 61 3.80 -12.16 -0.38
C LYS A 61 2.29 -12.30 -0.27
N TYR A 62 1.62 -11.38 0.45
CA TYR A 62 0.17 -11.38 0.67
C TYR A 62 -0.59 -10.41 -0.23
N ILE A 63 0.13 -9.54 -0.94
CA ILE A 63 -0.49 -8.60 -1.87
C ILE A 63 -1.14 -9.36 -3.02
N ASN A 64 -2.35 -8.99 -3.38
CA ASN A 64 -3.14 -9.61 -4.45
C ASN A 64 -3.42 -11.10 -4.22
N LYS A 65 -3.67 -11.49 -2.97
CA LYS A 65 -4.00 -12.86 -2.60
C LYS A 65 -5.36 -12.97 -1.93
N ASN A 66 -5.95 -14.16 -2.00
CA ASN A 66 -7.15 -14.58 -1.26
C ASN A 66 -8.36 -13.66 -1.48
N TYR A 67 -8.77 -13.44 -2.71
CA TYR A 67 -9.92 -12.58 -3.07
C TYR A 67 -11.28 -13.19 -2.73
N GLY A 68 -11.35 -14.50 -2.53
CA GLY A 68 -12.60 -15.21 -2.27
C GLY A 68 -13.28 -14.75 -0.96
N ALA A 69 -14.42 -14.08 -1.09
CA ALA A 69 -15.16 -13.55 0.05
C ALA A 69 -15.84 -14.63 0.90
N THR A 70 -16.29 -15.74 0.29
CA THR A 70 -16.96 -16.86 0.95
C THR A 70 -16.28 -18.19 0.62
N PHE A 71 -15.87 -18.37 -0.62
CA PHE A 71 -15.25 -19.60 -1.10
C PHE A 71 -13.83 -19.33 -1.60
N ILE A 72 -12.86 -19.77 -0.82
CA ILE A 72 -11.42 -19.68 -1.14
C ILE A 72 -11.00 -20.63 -2.27
N ILE A 73 -11.83 -21.59 -2.61
CA ILE A 73 -11.59 -22.53 -3.69
C ILE A 73 -11.36 -21.82 -5.03
N TRP A 74 -11.97 -20.65 -5.23
CA TRP A 74 -11.76 -19.84 -6.42
C TRP A 74 -10.32 -19.33 -6.52
N ASP A 75 -9.74 -18.90 -5.40
CA ASP A 75 -8.33 -18.47 -5.38
C ASP A 75 -7.37 -19.61 -5.71
N ARG A 76 -7.72 -20.84 -5.32
CA ARG A 76 -6.93 -22.03 -5.70
C ARG A 76 -7.03 -22.32 -7.19
N ILE A 77 -8.21 -22.18 -7.77
CA ILE A 77 -8.43 -22.40 -9.21
C ILE A 77 -7.69 -21.33 -10.04
N PHE A 78 -7.72 -20.07 -9.61
CA PHE A 78 -7.11 -18.95 -10.32
C PHE A 78 -5.64 -18.67 -9.93
N GLY A 79 -5.07 -19.42 -8.97
CA GLY A 79 -3.67 -19.27 -8.56
C GLY A 79 -3.38 -18.05 -7.68
N THR A 80 -4.42 -17.45 -7.10
CA THR A 80 -4.31 -16.32 -6.17
C THR A 80 -4.30 -16.74 -4.70
N TYR A 81 -4.38 -18.03 -4.40
CA TYR A 81 -4.34 -18.53 -3.04
C TYR A 81 -2.96 -18.39 -2.41
N GLN A 82 -2.93 -17.93 -1.17
CA GLN A 82 -1.77 -17.89 -0.30
C GLN A 82 -2.17 -18.29 1.12
N GLU A 83 -1.41 -19.21 1.71
CA GLU A 83 -1.59 -19.61 3.10
C GLU A 83 -1.02 -18.55 4.05
N GLU A 84 -1.62 -18.41 5.24
CA GLU A 84 -1.05 -17.60 6.32
C GLU A 84 0.17 -18.32 6.91
N GLU A 85 1.37 -17.85 6.60
CA GLU A 85 2.63 -18.44 7.02
C GLU A 85 3.27 -17.73 8.21
N GLU A 86 2.97 -16.45 8.36
CA GLU A 86 3.49 -15.61 9.44
C GLU A 86 2.42 -14.63 9.91
N GLN A 87 2.67 -13.99 11.05
CA GLN A 87 1.76 -12.97 11.57
C GLN A 87 1.54 -11.87 10.53
N VAL A 88 0.27 -11.60 10.24
CA VAL A 88 -0.11 -10.62 9.24
C VAL A 88 0.09 -9.20 9.77
N ILE A 89 0.70 -8.36 8.95
CA ILE A 89 0.82 -6.92 9.18
C ILE A 89 -0.26 -6.25 8.34
N TYR A 90 -1.23 -5.64 9.01
CA TYR A 90 -2.34 -4.98 8.33
C TYR A 90 -1.94 -3.60 7.84
N GLY A 91 -2.52 -3.20 6.73
CA GLY A 91 -2.31 -1.87 6.18
C GLY A 91 -2.52 -1.84 4.67
N ILE A 92 -2.26 -0.67 4.12
CA ILE A 92 -2.23 -0.44 2.68
C ILE A 92 -0.79 -0.22 2.24
N THR A 93 -0.46 -0.63 1.03
CA THR A 93 0.89 -0.53 0.46
C THR A 93 1.38 0.90 0.31
N LYS A 94 0.45 1.86 0.17
CA LYS A 94 0.72 3.30 0.09
C LYS A 94 -0.31 4.04 0.93
N ASN A 95 0.14 4.78 1.94
CA ASN A 95 -0.75 5.61 2.74
C ASN A 95 -1.32 6.76 1.89
N ILE A 96 -2.60 7.05 2.15
CA ILE A 96 -3.31 8.16 1.51
C ILE A 96 -2.87 9.46 2.20
N ASP A 97 -2.45 10.45 1.40
CA ASP A 97 -2.27 11.81 1.87
C ASP A 97 -3.65 12.39 2.23
N HIS A 98 -3.68 13.37 3.13
CA HIS A 98 -4.95 14.00 3.55
C HIS A 98 -6.02 13.02 4.09
N LYS A 99 -5.62 12.07 4.96
CA LYS A 99 -6.50 11.02 5.55
C LYS A 99 -7.72 11.52 6.34
N HIS A 100 -7.86 12.82 6.55
CA HIS A 100 -9.01 13.44 7.22
C HIS A 100 -9.93 14.18 6.23
N ASP A 101 -9.62 14.19 4.93
CA ASP A 101 -10.47 14.76 3.90
C ASP A 101 -11.34 13.67 3.26
N PRO A 102 -12.64 13.62 3.53
CA PRO A 102 -13.52 12.58 3.01
C PRO A 102 -13.69 12.65 1.48
N ILE A 103 -13.55 13.83 0.89
CA ILE A 103 -13.62 13.99 -0.57
C ILE A 103 -12.36 13.38 -1.19
N HIS A 104 -11.19 13.73 -0.65
CA HIS A 104 -9.93 13.16 -1.13
C HIS A 104 -9.91 11.63 -1.00
N ILE A 105 -10.30 11.09 0.16
CA ILE A 105 -10.35 9.63 0.40
C ILE A 105 -11.22 8.91 -0.64
N ASN A 106 -12.36 9.48 -1.02
CA ASN A 106 -13.29 8.83 -1.94
C ASN A 106 -12.90 9.00 -3.42
N PHE A 107 -12.19 10.05 -3.80
CA PHE A 107 -12.01 10.41 -5.21
C PHE A 107 -10.55 10.39 -5.69
N HIS A 108 -9.54 10.26 -4.81
CA HIS A 108 -8.14 10.31 -5.21
C HIS A 108 -7.78 9.25 -6.25
N GLU A 109 -8.27 8.00 -6.12
CA GLU A 109 -8.01 6.93 -7.08
C GLU A 109 -8.55 7.26 -8.48
N TYR A 110 -9.75 7.85 -8.57
CA TYR A 110 -10.29 8.27 -9.86
C TYR A 110 -9.45 9.37 -10.49
N VAL A 111 -8.96 10.31 -9.68
CA VAL A 111 -8.06 11.38 -10.15
C VAL A 111 -6.74 10.81 -10.62
N ASP A 112 -6.18 9.83 -9.91
CA ASP A 112 -4.93 9.17 -10.27
C ASP A 112 -5.10 8.36 -11.58
N ILE A 113 -6.17 7.58 -11.73
CA ILE A 113 -6.48 6.88 -12.98
C ILE A 113 -6.61 7.87 -14.15
N ILE A 114 -7.33 8.98 -13.98
CA ILE A 114 -7.46 9.99 -15.04
C ILE A 114 -6.11 10.59 -15.40
N ARG A 115 -5.26 10.85 -14.42
CA ARG A 115 -3.90 11.38 -14.64
C ARG A 115 -3.06 10.37 -15.42
N ASP A 116 -3.09 9.11 -15.04
CA ASP A 116 -2.34 8.03 -15.67
C ASP A 116 -2.79 7.82 -17.13
N VAL A 117 -4.09 7.79 -17.37
CA VAL A 117 -4.67 7.69 -18.72
C VAL A 117 -4.28 8.87 -19.61
N ARG A 118 -4.20 10.09 -19.04
CA ARG A 118 -3.76 11.27 -19.79
C ARG A 118 -2.27 11.27 -20.09
N SER A 119 -1.46 10.65 -19.21
CA SER A 119 -0.01 10.53 -19.38
C SER A 119 0.43 9.33 -20.22
N ALA A 120 -0.52 8.48 -20.64
CA ALA A 120 -0.24 7.28 -21.40
C ALA A 120 0.18 7.59 -22.84
N ASP A 121 1.21 6.91 -23.31
CA ASP A 121 1.83 7.13 -24.63
C ASP A 121 0.98 6.54 -25.77
N ASN A 122 0.13 5.54 -25.48
CA ASN A 122 -0.67 4.86 -26.50
C ASN A 122 -1.98 4.29 -25.92
N LEU A 123 -2.89 3.85 -26.82
CA LEU A 123 -4.20 3.32 -26.44
C LEU A 123 -4.11 2.06 -25.57
N ARG A 124 -3.14 1.17 -25.83
CA ARG A 124 -2.95 -0.06 -25.04
C ARG A 124 -2.59 0.27 -23.58
N GLU A 125 -1.75 1.25 -23.37
CA GLU A 125 -1.35 1.74 -22.05
C GLU A 125 -2.54 2.41 -21.35
N ARG A 126 -3.38 3.18 -22.06
CA ARG A 126 -4.62 3.75 -21.50
C ARG A 126 -5.57 2.67 -21.01
N LEU A 127 -5.80 1.64 -21.82
CA LEU A 127 -6.64 0.51 -21.43
C LEU A 127 -6.04 -0.27 -20.25
N PHE A 128 -4.71 -0.40 -20.21
CA PHE A 128 -4.02 -1.02 -19.10
C PHE A 128 -4.21 -0.24 -17.80
N TYR A 129 -4.14 1.09 -17.81
CA TYR A 129 -4.41 1.92 -16.62
C TYR A 129 -5.87 1.87 -16.15
N ILE A 130 -6.83 1.59 -17.03
CA ILE A 130 -8.26 1.50 -16.67
C ILE A 130 -8.63 0.10 -16.17
N PHE A 131 -8.12 -0.96 -16.80
CA PHE A 131 -8.58 -2.33 -16.59
C PHE A 131 -7.51 -3.27 -16.03
N GLY A 132 -6.27 -2.83 -15.91
CA GLY A 132 -5.17 -3.64 -15.38
C GLY A 132 -5.25 -3.84 -13.87
N ASP A 133 -4.54 -4.85 -13.39
CA ASP A 133 -4.39 -5.07 -11.95
C ASP A 133 -3.61 -3.90 -11.31
N PRO A 134 -4.08 -3.35 -10.17
CA PRO A 134 -3.40 -2.24 -9.50
C PRO A 134 -1.95 -2.53 -9.13
N GLY A 135 -1.61 -3.78 -8.78
CA GLY A 135 -0.24 -4.20 -8.49
C GLY A 135 0.65 -4.13 -9.72
N ASP A 136 0.16 -4.64 -10.85
CA ASP A 136 0.87 -4.60 -12.14
C ASP A 136 1.05 -3.17 -12.64
N ILE A 137 0.02 -2.32 -12.48
CA ILE A 137 0.08 -0.89 -12.82
C ILE A 137 1.16 -0.21 -11.99
N GLY A 138 1.22 -0.48 -10.68
CA GLY A 138 2.24 0.06 -9.78
C GLY A 138 3.66 -0.35 -10.19
N ALA A 139 3.87 -1.63 -10.50
CA ALA A 139 5.15 -2.16 -10.97
C ALA A 139 5.56 -1.54 -12.32
N TYR A 140 4.63 -1.41 -13.25
CA TYR A 140 4.85 -0.80 -14.55
C TYR A 140 5.24 0.67 -14.44
N LYS A 141 4.56 1.47 -13.62
CA LYS A 141 4.88 2.88 -13.36
C LYS A 141 6.28 3.03 -12.82
N LYS A 142 6.64 2.26 -11.80
CA LYS A 142 7.98 2.25 -11.21
C LYS A 142 9.06 1.93 -12.25
N GLN A 143 8.81 0.95 -13.12
CA GLN A 143 9.74 0.60 -14.19
C GLN A 143 9.87 1.71 -15.24
N LYS A 144 8.77 2.38 -15.59
CA LYS A 144 8.75 3.51 -16.54
C LYS A 144 9.55 4.70 -15.98
N GLU A 145 9.34 5.05 -14.71
CA GLU A 145 10.10 6.10 -14.02
C GLU A 145 11.60 5.80 -13.97
N LEU A 146 11.98 4.57 -13.62
CA LEU A 146 13.39 4.15 -13.60
C LEU A 146 14.05 4.27 -14.97
N LYS A 147 13.36 3.87 -16.03
CA LYS A 147 13.85 4.03 -17.42
C LYS A 147 14.05 5.49 -17.78
N GLN A 148 13.13 6.37 -17.39
CA GLN A 148 13.24 7.81 -17.64
C GLN A 148 14.41 8.42 -16.88
N GLN A 149 14.64 8.03 -15.63
CA GLN A 149 15.78 8.48 -14.82
C GLN A 149 17.13 8.05 -15.43
N LEU A 150 17.20 6.81 -15.94
CA LEU A 150 18.41 6.30 -16.60
C LEU A 150 18.68 6.97 -17.96
N GLN A 151 17.66 7.48 -18.64
CA GLN A 151 17.77 8.17 -19.91
C GLN A 151 17.93 9.68 -19.76
N ALA A 152 17.68 10.23 -18.58
CA ALA A 152 17.90 11.64 -18.31
C ALA A 152 19.39 11.98 -18.45
N PRO A 153 19.75 13.04 -19.20
CA PRO A 153 21.15 13.46 -19.30
C PRO A 153 21.68 13.77 -17.90
N ALA A 154 22.88 13.27 -17.61
CA ALA A 154 23.54 13.56 -16.35
C ALA A 154 23.52 15.07 -16.09
N LEU A 155 22.95 15.49 -14.97
CA LEU A 155 23.00 16.88 -14.55
C LEU A 155 24.44 17.37 -14.63
N PRO A 156 24.73 18.55 -15.22
CA PRO A 156 26.07 19.09 -15.24
C PRO A 156 26.58 19.15 -13.80
N ARG A 157 27.73 18.51 -13.55
CA ARG A 157 28.39 18.56 -12.24
C ARG A 157 28.41 20.01 -11.81
N ARG A 158 27.72 20.32 -10.73
CA ARG A 158 27.86 21.62 -10.07
C ARG A 158 29.35 21.84 -9.89
N LYS A 159 29.93 22.84 -10.58
CA LYS A 159 31.32 23.23 -10.35
C LYS A 159 31.46 23.38 -8.85
N GLU A 160 32.40 22.64 -8.28
CA GLU A 160 32.77 22.79 -6.87
C GLU A 160 32.92 24.26 -6.62
N ALA A 161 32.13 24.82 -5.73
CA ALA A 161 32.29 26.17 -5.27
C ALA A 161 33.68 26.18 -4.66
N THR A 162 34.57 26.95 -5.29
CA THR A 162 35.90 27.25 -4.77
C THR A 162 35.69 27.70 -3.34
N ILE A 163 36.16 26.90 -2.39
CA ILE A 163 36.23 27.29 -0.99
C ILE A 163 37.25 28.41 -0.97
N ILE A 164 36.74 29.64 -0.91
CA ILE A 164 37.59 30.78 -0.56
C ILE A 164 37.95 30.54 0.90
N GLU A 165 39.17 30.08 1.15
CA GLU A 165 39.77 30.08 2.46
C GLU A 165 39.78 31.54 2.95
N MET A 166 38.78 31.84 3.80
CA MET A 166 38.85 33.03 4.63
C MET A 166 39.86 32.73 5.74
N GLU A 167 41.09 33.23 5.58
CA GLU A 167 42.03 33.27 6.68
C GLU A 167 41.38 34.02 7.86
N PRO A 168 41.45 33.49 9.08
CA PRO A 168 40.97 34.21 10.25
C PRO A 168 41.97 35.35 10.54
N GLU A 169 41.57 36.60 10.33
CA GLU A 169 42.25 37.73 10.90
C GLU A 169 42.32 37.58 12.43
N LEU A 170 43.48 37.30 12.91
CA LEU A 170 43.82 37.23 14.33
C LEU A 170 43.77 38.63 14.93
N ASN A 171 42.64 39.05 15.44
CA ASN A 171 42.50 40.27 16.17
C ASN A 171 43.04 40.08 17.60
N SER A 172 44.25 40.60 17.85
CA SER A 172 45.01 40.51 19.10
C SER A 172 44.51 41.49 20.15
N ASN A 173 43.27 41.51 20.54
CA ASN A 173 42.80 42.28 21.68
C ASN A 173 41.47 41.76 22.21
N ASP A 174 41.49 40.64 22.92
CA ASP A 174 40.49 40.39 23.93
C ASP A 174 41.12 39.60 25.10
N GLN A 175 41.50 40.37 26.09
CA GLN A 175 41.85 39.84 27.42
C GLN A 175 40.62 39.32 28.10
N LEU A 176 40.63 38.07 28.48
CA LEU A 176 39.67 37.43 29.35
C LEU A 176 39.83 37.89 30.81
N PRO A 177 38.76 38.27 31.51
CA PRO A 177 38.75 38.21 32.95
C PRO A 177 38.24 36.82 33.41
N GLY A 178 39.00 36.23 34.27
CA GLY A 178 38.72 34.93 34.85
C GLY A 178 37.47 34.87 35.73
N SER A 179 36.87 33.75 35.82
CA SER A 179 36.18 33.32 37.06
C SER A 179 36.16 31.83 37.18
N GLN A 180 36.58 31.46 38.32
CA GLN A 180 36.80 30.14 38.90
C GLN A 180 35.54 29.29 39.05
N SER A 181 35.80 28.00 38.90
CA SER A 181 35.29 26.88 39.73
C SER A 181 33.84 26.87 40.20
N LYS A 182 33.17 25.79 39.89
CA LYS A 182 32.59 24.87 40.87
C LYS A 182 32.14 23.58 40.19
N PHE A 183 33.02 22.58 40.21
CA PHE A 183 32.60 21.17 40.25
C PHE A 183 32.09 20.85 41.62
N LYS A 184 30.91 20.27 41.77
CA LYS A 184 30.55 19.39 42.86
C LYS A 184 29.53 18.35 42.39
N ASN A 185 29.99 17.14 42.34
CA ASN A 185 29.39 15.86 42.55
C ASN A 185 27.90 15.78 43.00
N ALA A 186 27.14 14.91 42.36
CA ALA A 186 26.24 14.04 43.06
C ALA A 186 26.10 12.71 42.25
N VAL A 187 26.78 11.71 42.81
CA VAL A 187 26.51 10.28 42.63
C VAL A 187 25.54 9.91 43.73
N GLY A 188 24.60 8.98 43.48
CA GLY A 188 23.84 8.26 44.50
C GLY A 188 22.32 8.34 44.31
N GLU A 189 21.76 7.35 43.98
CA GLU A 189 20.98 6.18 44.33
C GLU A 189 20.03 5.76 43.18
#